data_836e022826c9bacbf13f431df18be5a2
#
_entry.id   836e022826c9bacbf13f431df18be5a2
#
_cell.length_a   1.000
_cell.length_b   1.000
_cell.length_c   1.000
_cell.angle_alpha   90.00
_cell.angle_beta   90.00
_cell.angle_gamma   90.00
#
_symmetry.space_group_name_H-M   'P 1'
#
loop_
_entity.id
_entity.type
_entity.pdbx_description
1 polymer ?
#
loop_
_entity_poly.entity_id
_entity_poly.type
_entity_poly.pdbx_seq_one_letter_code
_entity_poly.pdbx_strand_id
1 'polypeptide(L)'
;MVESQSCCCFFSAKTGVMLFGVFAFLGLLGEIEEFVPSRFGCNLGIFLSFLIMMLMDTERNRKWFFISYTISSLILMIVMFYLTQKGVFKENPWVVGCSTMKAEGKFQEFGVSNQKECETKLGTIVQTFLGTMFLLSLALQYHFILVAYTHWKNHAKDNSSEMERRRLADEV
;
A
#
# COMPACT_ATOMS: atom_id res chain seq x y z
N MET A 1 -17.36 -15.44 -2.01
CA MET A 1 -16.14 -14.68 -1.66
C MET A 1 -15.07 -15.69 -1.28
N VAL A 2 -13.91 -15.63 -1.91
CA VAL A 2 -12.79 -16.53 -1.59
C VAL A 2 -12.20 -16.07 -0.26
N GLU A 3 -12.33 -16.89 0.79
CA GLU A 3 -11.68 -16.63 2.08
C GLU A 3 -10.19 -17.02 1.93
N SER A 4 -9.31 -16.04 1.91
CA SER A 4 -7.88 -16.31 1.94
C SER A 4 -7.47 -16.61 3.38
N GLN A 5 -7.25 -17.88 3.69
CA GLN A 5 -6.75 -18.31 5.02
C GLN A 5 -5.27 -17.95 5.24
N SER A 6 -4.56 -17.57 4.19
CA SER A 6 -3.14 -17.23 4.24
C SER A 6 -2.84 -15.96 3.48
N CYS A 7 -1.98 -15.12 4.04
CA CYS A 7 -1.39 -13.99 3.34
C CYS A 7 -0.26 -14.50 2.43
N CYS A 8 -0.34 -14.23 1.12
CA CYS A 8 0.71 -14.58 0.14
C CYS A 8 1.10 -16.07 0.13
N CYS A 9 0.16 -16.99 0.40
CA CYS A 9 0.36 -18.44 0.44
C CYS A 9 1.32 -18.95 1.55
N PHE A 10 2.08 -18.08 2.22
CA PHE A 10 3.11 -18.48 3.19
C PHE A 10 2.81 -18.04 4.64
N PHE A 11 1.99 -17.00 4.83
CA PHE A 11 1.75 -16.41 6.15
C PHE A 11 0.28 -16.50 6.55
N SER A 12 0.04 -16.68 7.85
CA SER A 12 -1.31 -16.58 8.40
C SER A 12 -1.84 -15.14 8.26
N ALA A 13 -3.17 -14.95 8.28
CA ALA A 13 -3.78 -13.62 8.25
C ALA A 13 -3.27 -12.73 9.41
N LYS A 14 -3.02 -13.32 10.60
CA LYS A 14 -2.45 -12.62 11.76
C LYS A 14 -1.03 -12.10 11.45
N THR A 15 -0.17 -12.94 10.87
CA THR A 15 1.19 -12.53 10.48
C THR A 15 1.15 -11.45 9.40
N GLY A 16 0.22 -11.55 8.45
CA GLY A 16 0.00 -10.53 7.42
C GLY A 16 -0.34 -9.17 8.02
N VAL A 17 -1.26 -9.14 9.00
CA VAL A 17 -1.64 -7.90 9.71
C VAL A 17 -0.47 -7.33 10.51
N MET A 18 0.38 -8.16 11.13
CA MET A 18 1.59 -7.69 11.81
C MET A 18 2.57 -7.01 10.86
N LEU A 19 2.76 -7.58 9.66
CA LEU A 19 3.60 -6.96 8.62
C LEU A 19 3.06 -5.58 8.22
N PHE A 20 1.75 -5.37 8.18
CA PHE A 20 1.19 -4.03 7.88
C PHE A 20 1.52 -3.01 8.95
N GLY A 21 1.46 -3.39 10.22
CA GLY A 21 1.88 -2.51 11.32
C GLY A 21 3.33 -2.08 11.17
N VAL A 22 4.22 -3.01 10.80
CA VAL A 22 5.63 -2.71 10.51
C VAL A 22 5.76 -1.78 9.31
N PHE A 23 5.06 -2.04 8.20
CA PHE A 23 5.12 -1.17 7.02
C PHE A 23 4.55 0.23 7.28
N ALA A 24 3.46 0.34 8.06
CA ALA A 24 2.91 1.64 8.46
C ALA A 24 3.90 2.42 9.33
N PHE A 25 4.60 1.74 10.24
CA PHE A 25 5.66 2.36 11.06
C PHE A 25 6.84 2.82 10.21
N LEU A 26 7.34 1.98 9.29
CA LEU A 26 8.40 2.36 8.36
C LEU A 26 7.98 3.52 7.46
N GLY A 27 6.71 3.55 7.02
CA GLY A 27 6.13 4.66 6.29
C GLY A 27 6.18 5.96 7.09
N LEU A 28 5.85 5.93 8.39
CA LEU A 28 5.96 7.10 9.26
C LEU A 28 7.39 7.60 9.40
N LEU A 29 8.37 6.69 9.52
CA LEU A 29 9.79 7.07 9.58
C LEU A 29 10.26 7.74 8.27
N GLY A 30 9.83 7.24 7.12
CA GLY A 30 10.15 7.83 5.81
C GLY A 30 9.55 9.22 5.60
N GLU A 31 8.43 9.56 6.26
CA GLU A 31 7.80 10.90 6.15
C GLU A 31 8.52 11.98 6.99
N ILE A 32 9.53 11.61 7.79
CA ILE A 32 10.31 12.59 8.58
C ILE A 32 11.13 13.49 7.66
N GLU A 33 11.64 12.96 6.55
CA GLU A 33 12.46 13.69 5.59
C GLU A 33 11.63 14.56 4.62
N GLU A 34 10.47 14.03 4.18
CA GLU A 34 9.58 14.74 3.25
C GLU A 34 8.14 14.76 3.79
N PHE A 35 7.86 15.70 4.68
CA PHE A 35 6.57 15.78 5.36
C PHE A 35 5.42 16.14 4.40
N VAL A 36 4.60 15.13 4.07
CA VAL A 36 3.34 15.29 3.35
C VAL A 36 2.18 15.02 4.31
N PRO A 37 1.43 16.06 4.76
CA PRO A 37 0.44 15.93 5.83
C PRO A 37 -0.61 14.83 5.60
N SER A 38 -1.08 14.65 4.37
CA SER A 38 -2.07 13.63 4.03
C SER A 38 -1.52 12.21 4.16
N ARG A 39 -0.28 11.96 3.72
CA ARG A 39 0.39 10.66 3.83
C ARG A 39 0.74 10.35 5.27
N PHE A 40 1.30 11.33 5.99
CA PHE A 40 1.59 11.20 7.41
C PHE A 40 0.34 10.85 8.21
N GLY A 41 -0.77 11.58 8.01
CA GLY A 41 -2.04 11.33 8.70
C GLY A 41 -2.61 9.92 8.41
N CYS A 42 -2.54 9.45 7.16
CA CYS A 42 -2.97 8.10 6.79
C CYS A 42 -2.10 7.02 7.45
N ASN A 43 -0.78 7.13 7.37
CA ASN A 43 0.15 6.17 7.99
C ASN A 43 0.01 6.15 9.51
N LEU A 44 -0.13 7.31 10.14
CA LEU A 44 -0.39 7.42 11.58
C LEU A 44 -1.72 6.78 11.97
N GLY A 45 -2.79 7.02 11.22
CA GLY A 45 -4.10 6.41 11.47
C GLY A 45 -4.07 4.89 11.37
N ILE A 46 -3.40 4.33 10.38
CA ILE A 46 -3.21 2.88 10.22
C ILE A 46 -2.40 2.34 11.42
N PHE A 47 -1.28 2.98 11.75
CA PHE A 47 -0.40 2.53 12.83
C PHE A 47 -1.08 2.57 14.21
N LEU A 48 -1.80 3.65 14.54
CA LEU A 48 -2.55 3.74 15.79
C LEU A 48 -3.67 2.71 15.88
N SER A 49 -4.43 2.50 14.81
CA SER A 49 -5.48 1.47 14.79
C SER A 49 -4.90 0.06 14.91
N PHE A 50 -3.72 -0.18 14.34
CA PHE A 50 -2.97 -1.42 14.52
C PHE A 50 -2.53 -1.62 15.98
N LEU A 51 -1.96 -0.59 16.63
CA LEU A 51 -1.55 -0.67 18.03
C LEU A 51 -2.74 -0.95 18.95
N ILE A 52 -3.87 -0.26 18.77
CA ILE A 52 -5.09 -0.48 19.55
C ILE A 52 -5.57 -1.92 19.36
N MET A 53 -5.57 -2.44 18.16
CA MET A 53 -5.95 -3.82 17.88
C MET A 53 -5.00 -4.82 18.55
N MET A 54 -3.68 -4.55 18.59
CA MET A 54 -2.69 -5.42 19.23
C MET A 54 -2.81 -5.43 20.75
N LEU A 55 -3.09 -4.27 21.35
CA LEU A 55 -3.23 -4.13 22.81
C LEU A 55 -4.58 -4.67 23.32
N MET A 56 -5.63 -4.52 22.53
CA MET A 56 -6.99 -4.90 22.88
C MET A 56 -7.59 -5.70 21.71
N ASP A 57 -7.24 -6.97 21.59
CA ASP A 57 -7.63 -7.83 20.46
C ASP A 57 -9.10 -8.25 20.56
N THR A 58 -9.99 -7.31 20.27
CA THR A 58 -11.44 -7.51 20.24
C THR A 58 -11.96 -7.48 18.81
N GLU A 59 -13.11 -8.13 18.55
CA GLU A 59 -13.78 -8.08 17.24
C GLU A 59 -14.00 -6.64 16.78
N ARG A 60 -14.41 -5.75 17.70
CA ARG A 60 -14.64 -4.34 17.41
C ARG A 60 -13.36 -3.65 16.93
N ASN A 61 -12.23 -3.89 17.56
CA ASN A 61 -10.96 -3.26 17.21
C ASN A 61 -10.41 -3.80 15.89
N ARG A 62 -10.58 -5.10 15.59
CA ARG A 62 -10.25 -5.69 14.28
C ARG A 62 -11.09 -5.09 13.15
N LYS A 63 -12.39 -4.86 13.42
CA LYS A 63 -13.28 -4.16 12.47
C LYS A 63 -12.82 -2.73 12.21
N TRP A 64 -12.49 -1.98 13.28
CA TRP A 64 -11.99 -0.61 13.14
C TRP A 64 -10.65 -0.54 12.42
N PHE A 65 -9.75 -1.47 12.68
CA PHE A 65 -8.49 -1.58 11.92
C PHE A 65 -8.76 -1.80 10.43
N PHE A 66 -9.63 -2.75 10.07
CA PHE A 66 -10.01 -3.01 8.69
C PHE A 66 -10.58 -1.75 8.01
N ILE A 67 -11.52 -1.06 8.66
CA ILE A 67 -12.15 0.16 8.12
C ILE A 67 -11.09 1.26 7.95
N SER A 68 -10.29 1.53 8.98
CA SER A 68 -9.22 2.55 8.95
C SER A 68 -8.22 2.26 7.84
N TYR A 69 -7.76 1.02 7.73
CA TYR A 69 -6.84 0.59 6.68
C TYR A 69 -7.43 0.79 5.28
N THR A 70 -8.69 0.37 5.08
CA THR A 70 -9.36 0.49 3.76
C THR A 70 -9.52 1.96 3.36
N ILE A 71 -10.00 2.81 4.26
CA ILE A 71 -10.18 4.25 3.98
C ILE A 71 -8.82 4.89 3.69
N SER A 72 -7.81 4.65 4.52
CA SER A 72 -6.48 5.23 4.34
C SER A 72 -5.83 4.77 3.03
N SER A 73 -5.99 3.50 2.66
CA SER A 73 -5.51 2.97 1.38
C SER A 73 -6.17 3.65 0.19
N LEU A 74 -7.48 3.89 0.24
CA LEU A 74 -8.20 4.61 -0.82
C LEU A 74 -7.73 6.06 -0.94
N ILE A 75 -7.57 6.76 0.20
CA ILE A 75 -7.06 8.14 0.21
C ILE A 75 -5.64 8.18 -0.38
N LEU A 76 -4.75 7.29 0.06
CA LEU A 76 -3.39 7.20 -0.47
C LEU A 76 -3.37 6.94 -1.98
N MET A 77 -4.24 6.07 -2.49
CA MET A 77 -4.36 5.82 -3.93
C MET A 77 -4.78 7.07 -4.70
N ILE A 78 -5.79 7.80 -4.20
CA ILE A 78 -6.26 9.05 -4.82
C ILE A 78 -5.15 10.10 -4.80
N VAL A 79 -4.45 10.26 -3.68
CA VAL A 79 -3.32 11.20 -3.54
C VAL A 79 -2.19 10.83 -4.49
N MET A 80 -1.80 9.55 -4.56
CA MET A 80 -0.76 9.09 -5.47
C MET A 80 -1.15 9.30 -6.93
N PHE A 81 -2.40 9.00 -7.31
CA PHE A 81 -2.90 9.27 -8.64
C PHE A 81 -2.85 10.77 -8.98
N TYR A 82 -3.31 11.63 -8.05
CA TYR A 82 -3.28 13.08 -8.23
C TYR A 82 -1.86 13.63 -8.35
N LEU A 83 -0.93 13.17 -7.50
CA LEU A 83 0.47 13.57 -7.56
C LEU A 83 1.14 13.09 -8.84
N THR A 84 0.82 11.88 -9.29
CA THR A 84 1.31 11.35 -10.57
C THR A 84 0.83 12.18 -11.74
N GLN A 85 -0.42 12.66 -11.71
CA GLN A 85 -0.97 13.50 -12.78
C GLN A 85 -0.44 14.95 -12.74
N LYS A 86 -0.19 15.53 -11.57
CA LYS A 86 0.17 16.95 -11.43
C LYS A 86 1.61 17.24 -11.04
N GLY A 87 2.25 16.35 -10.30
CA GLY A 87 3.45 16.71 -9.54
C GLY A 87 4.76 16.25 -10.12
N VAL A 88 4.84 15.02 -10.54
CA VAL A 88 6.13 14.41 -10.94
C VAL A 88 6.56 14.88 -12.33
N PHE A 89 5.64 15.46 -13.11
CA PHE A 89 5.86 15.75 -14.54
C PHE A 89 5.84 17.24 -14.91
N LYS A 90 5.81 18.15 -13.92
CA LYS A 90 5.94 19.58 -14.23
C LYS A 90 7.30 19.94 -14.83
N GLU A 91 8.36 19.27 -14.37
CA GLU A 91 9.66 19.27 -15.03
C GLU A 91 9.93 17.82 -15.42
N ASN A 92 9.61 17.47 -16.65
CA ASN A 92 9.82 16.12 -17.18
C ASN A 92 11.24 15.64 -16.87
N PRO A 93 11.48 14.75 -15.89
CA PRO A 93 12.83 14.37 -15.46
C PRO A 93 13.66 13.76 -16.60
N TRP A 94 12.98 13.19 -17.61
CA TRP A 94 13.64 12.71 -18.83
C TRP A 94 14.14 13.83 -19.73
N VAL A 95 13.54 15.03 -19.71
CA VAL A 95 14.04 16.21 -20.46
C VAL A 95 15.34 16.67 -19.84
N VAL A 96 15.40 16.76 -18.51
CA VAL A 96 16.64 17.10 -17.78
C VAL A 96 17.70 16.01 -18.02
N GLY A 97 17.36 14.74 -17.90
CA GLY A 97 18.27 13.62 -18.17
C GLY A 97 18.84 13.66 -19.59
N CYS A 98 17.98 13.89 -20.60
CA CYS A 98 18.43 13.98 -22.00
C CYS A 98 19.28 15.22 -22.28
N SER A 99 19.01 16.35 -21.63
CA SER A 99 19.85 17.56 -21.77
C SER A 99 21.25 17.33 -21.19
N THR A 100 21.36 16.63 -20.06
CA THR A 100 22.64 16.24 -19.45
C THR A 100 23.41 15.27 -20.35
N MET A 101 22.75 14.22 -20.87
CA MET A 101 23.38 13.29 -21.84
C MET A 101 23.87 13.97 -23.10
N LYS A 102 23.13 14.99 -23.58
CA LYS A 102 23.58 15.81 -24.73
C LYS A 102 24.83 16.60 -24.38
N ALA A 103 24.87 17.24 -23.22
CA ALA A 103 26.03 18.03 -22.78
C ALA A 103 27.28 17.15 -22.60
N GLU A 104 27.11 15.89 -22.21
CA GLU A 104 28.17 14.90 -22.04
C GLU A 104 28.55 14.16 -23.34
N GLY A 105 27.85 14.42 -24.44
CA GLY A 105 28.13 13.76 -25.74
C GLY A 105 27.77 12.27 -25.79
N LYS A 106 26.95 11.77 -24.84
CA LYS A 106 26.65 10.34 -24.65
C LYS A 106 25.49 9.80 -25.51
N PHE A 107 24.92 10.58 -26.42
CA PHE A 107 23.78 10.14 -27.23
C PHE A 107 24.05 8.87 -28.04
N GLN A 108 25.26 8.73 -28.59
CA GLN A 108 25.62 7.55 -29.37
C GLN A 108 25.68 6.27 -28.55
N GLU A 109 26.12 6.35 -27.26
CA GLU A 109 26.17 5.22 -26.37
C GLU A 109 24.77 4.67 -26.04
N PHE A 110 23.76 5.55 -26.03
CA PHE A 110 22.37 5.18 -25.78
C PHE A 110 21.56 4.92 -27.06
N GLY A 111 22.21 4.90 -28.22
CA GLY A 111 21.56 4.62 -29.51
C GLY A 111 20.48 5.63 -29.85
N VAL A 112 20.68 6.91 -29.50
CA VAL A 112 19.78 8.03 -29.85
C VAL A 112 20.51 9.05 -30.67
N SER A 113 19.82 9.57 -31.71
CA SER A 113 20.42 10.50 -32.70
C SER A 113 20.23 11.96 -32.31
N ASN A 114 19.19 12.27 -31.53
CA ASN A 114 18.85 13.63 -31.15
C ASN A 114 18.07 13.68 -29.81
N GLN A 115 17.98 14.89 -29.26
CA GLN A 115 17.33 15.13 -27.97
C GLN A 115 15.86 14.69 -27.97
N LYS A 116 15.09 14.95 -29.02
CA LYS A 116 13.68 14.58 -29.12
C LYS A 116 13.47 13.05 -29.08
N GLU A 117 14.34 12.32 -29.75
CA GLU A 117 14.33 10.85 -29.75
C GLU A 117 14.67 10.30 -28.32
N CYS A 118 15.67 10.90 -27.65
CA CYS A 118 16.00 10.59 -26.28
C CYS A 118 14.79 10.82 -25.37
N GLU A 119 14.17 11.97 -25.41
CA GLU A 119 13.01 12.32 -24.59
C GLU A 119 11.83 11.37 -24.83
N THR A 120 11.57 10.98 -26.07
CA THR A 120 10.50 10.04 -26.42
C THR A 120 10.79 8.64 -25.88
N LYS A 121 11.99 8.10 -26.09
CA LYS A 121 12.40 6.78 -25.63
C LYS A 121 12.41 6.71 -24.09
N LEU A 122 13.07 7.67 -23.45
CA LEU A 122 13.18 7.69 -21.99
C LEU A 122 11.82 7.94 -21.33
N GLY A 123 11.00 8.85 -21.89
CA GLY A 123 9.64 9.09 -21.44
C GLY A 123 8.77 7.85 -21.51
N THR A 124 8.83 7.09 -22.60
CA THR A 124 8.08 5.82 -22.75
C THR A 124 8.52 4.79 -21.72
N ILE A 125 9.83 4.62 -21.49
CA ILE A 125 10.35 3.68 -20.50
C ILE A 125 9.88 4.07 -19.11
N VAL A 126 10.02 5.33 -18.71
CA VAL A 126 9.61 5.82 -17.39
C VAL A 126 8.10 5.68 -17.19
N GLN A 127 7.28 6.05 -18.17
CA GLN A 127 5.84 5.93 -18.10
C GLN A 127 5.39 4.47 -17.96
N THR A 128 6.00 3.56 -18.73
CA THR A 128 5.72 2.12 -18.65
C THR A 128 6.10 1.57 -17.29
N PHE A 129 7.27 1.94 -16.76
CA PHE A 129 7.72 1.53 -15.43
C PHE A 129 6.79 2.02 -14.33
N LEU A 130 6.42 3.32 -14.33
CA LEU A 130 5.50 3.91 -13.36
C LEU A 130 4.11 3.28 -13.44
N GLY A 131 3.60 3.05 -14.66
CA GLY A 131 2.33 2.37 -14.86
C GLY A 131 2.33 0.94 -14.30
N THR A 132 3.40 0.19 -14.54
CA THR A 132 3.56 -1.17 -14.00
C THR A 132 3.64 -1.17 -12.47
N MET A 133 4.42 -0.26 -11.89
CA MET A 133 4.53 -0.11 -10.43
C MET A 133 3.20 0.30 -9.80
N PHE A 134 2.43 1.15 -10.46
CA PHE A 134 1.09 1.54 -10.00
C PHE A 134 0.13 0.34 -9.98
N LEU A 135 0.08 -0.45 -11.06
CA LEU A 135 -0.75 -1.67 -11.12
C LEU A 135 -0.35 -2.69 -10.07
N LEU A 136 0.95 -2.89 -9.85
CA LEU A 136 1.45 -3.78 -8.79
C LEU A 136 1.03 -3.28 -7.40
N SER A 137 1.13 -1.98 -7.15
CA SER A 137 0.68 -1.37 -5.89
C SER A 137 -0.82 -1.57 -5.65
N LEU A 138 -1.66 -1.41 -6.70
CA LEU A 138 -3.10 -1.70 -6.62
C LEU A 138 -3.38 -3.16 -6.26
N ALA A 139 -2.70 -4.09 -6.90
CA ALA A 139 -2.87 -5.52 -6.62
C ALA A 139 -2.47 -5.88 -5.18
N LEU A 140 -1.36 -5.33 -4.69
CA LEU A 140 -0.89 -5.50 -3.32
C LEU A 140 -1.87 -4.90 -2.30
N GLN A 141 -2.37 -3.69 -2.53
CA GLN A 141 -3.34 -3.05 -1.63
C GLN A 141 -4.65 -3.84 -1.58
N TYR A 142 -5.16 -4.29 -2.73
CA TYR A 142 -6.34 -5.15 -2.78
C TYR A 142 -6.13 -6.44 -1.97
N HIS A 143 -5.00 -7.10 -2.16
CA HIS A 143 -4.65 -8.30 -1.40
C HIS A 143 -4.62 -8.01 0.12
N PHE A 144 -4.04 -6.91 0.53
CA PHE A 144 -3.95 -6.51 1.92
C PHE A 144 -5.30 -6.17 2.55
N ILE A 145 -6.20 -5.53 1.81
CA ILE A 145 -7.59 -5.32 2.25
C ILE A 145 -8.29 -6.67 2.49
N LEU A 146 -8.09 -7.65 1.61
CA LEU A 146 -8.65 -9.00 1.79
C LEU A 146 -8.08 -9.69 3.04
N VAL A 147 -6.79 -9.55 3.31
CA VAL A 147 -6.17 -10.12 4.52
C VAL A 147 -6.73 -9.49 5.79
N ALA A 148 -6.86 -8.17 5.84
CA ALA A 148 -7.44 -7.47 6.99
C ALA A 148 -8.92 -7.84 7.19
N TYR A 149 -9.69 -7.98 6.11
CA TYR A 149 -11.07 -8.45 6.14
C TYR A 149 -11.18 -9.88 6.69
N THR A 150 -10.35 -10.78 6.20
CA THR A 150 -10.33 -12.19 6.64
C THR A 150 -9.96 -12.30 8.12
N HIS A 151 -8.99 -11.50 8.57
CA HIS A 151 -8.58 -11.46 9.97
C HIS A 151 -9.72 -11.02 10.89
N TRP A 152 -10.47 -9.99 10.50
CA TRP A 152 -11.67 -9.57 11.24
C TRP A 152 -12.75 -10.66 11.25
N LYS A 153 -13.09 -11.22 10.08
CA LYS A 153 -14.18 -12.18 9.93
C LYS A 153 -13.94 -13.51 10.65
N ASN A 154 -12.72 -14.00 10.64
CA ASN A 154 -12.38 -15.26 11.32
C ASN A 154 -12.58 -15.15 12.83
N HIS A 155 -12.24 -14.01 13.42
CA HIS A 155 -12.46 -13.80 14.84
C HIS A 155 -13.94 -13.74 15.21
N ALA A 156 -14.77 -13.11 14.38
CA ALA A 156 -16.23 -13.09 14.58
C ALA A 156 -16.83 -14.51 14.55
N LYS A 157 -16.31 -15.38 13.69
CA LYS A 157 -16.75 -16.78 13.57
C LYS A 157 -16.31 -17.60 14.79
N ASP A 158 -15.07 -17.43 15.26
CA ASP A 158 -14.55 -18.14 16.42
C ASP A 158 -15.35 -17.79 17.69
N ASN A 159 -15.64 -16.50 17.90
CA ASN A 159 -16.45 -16.03 19.04
C ASN A 159 -17.88 -16.57 18.98
N SER A 160 -18.51 -16.66 17.82
CA SER A 160 -19.86 -17.20 17.69
C SER A 160 -19.90 -18.69 18.03
N SER A 161 -18.92 -19.46 17.58
CA SER A 161 -18.82 -20.90 17.89
C SER A 161 -18.52 -21.18 19.35
N GLU A 162 -17.73 -20.33 20.03
CA GLU A 162 -17.47 -20.44 21.45
C GLU A 162 -18.70 -20.09 22.29
N MET A 163 -19.47 -19.07 21.89
CA MET A 163 -20.72 -18.69 22.55
C MET A 163 -21.79 -19.80 22.44
N GLU A 164 -21.87 -20.45 21.28
CA GLU A 164 -22.77 -21.58 21.08
C GLU A 164 -22.36 -22.79 21.93
N ARG A 165 -21.06 -23.11 22.03
CA ARG A 165 -20.56 -24.15 22.93
C ARG A 165 -20.89 -23.88 24.41
N ARG A 166 -20.77 -22.62 24.86
CA ARG A 166 -21.12 -22.24 26.25
C ARG A 166 -22.61 -22.40 26.47
N ARG A 167 -23.48 -22.01 25.55
CA ARG A 167 -24.94 -22.23 25.67
C ARG A 167 -25.29 -23.71 25.82
N LEU A 168 -24.69 -24.56 24.98
CA LEU A 168 -24.90 -26.01 25.05
C LEU A 168 -24.37 -26.63 26.35
N ALA A 169 -23.33 -26.06 26.95
CA ALA A 169 -22.80 -26.51 28.24
C ALA A 169 -23.67 -26.08 29.42
N ASP A 170 -24.37 -24.95 29.32
CA ASP A 170 -25.29 -24.45 30.37
C ASP A 170 -26.67 -25.13 30.33
N GLU A 171 -27.00 -25.84 29.24
CA GLU A 171 -28.25 -26.61 29.11
C GLU A 171 -28.15 -28.07 29.61
N VAL A 172 -26.97 -28.54 30.00
CA VAL A 172 -26.69 -29.89 30.53
C VAL A 172 -26.50 -29.85 32.06
#